data_86fcc076bebef39f9672e60d440eb693
#
_entry.id   86fcc076bebef39f9672e60d440eb693
#
_cell.length_a   1.000
_cell.length_b   1.000
_cell.length_c   1.000
_cell.angle_alpha   90.00
_cell.angle_beta   90.00
_cell.angle_gamma   90.00
#
_symmetry.space_group_name_H-M   'P 1'
#
loop_
_entity.id
_entity.type
_entity.pdbx_description
1 polymer ?
#
loop_
_entity_poly.entity_id
_entity_poly.type
_entity_poly.pdbx_seq_one_letter_code
_entity_poly.pdbx_strand_id
1 'polypeptide(L)'
;MKQLLRPREVFDGDSLLDRRTVLIEDGVIAAVTPEAAAGPAPAGCEVLDFPDCTLVPGFIDLQVNGGGGLLFNEAPGVETLERIGSAHGRFGTTGFLPTLVTDGYEVMRRAVAAVNEAIAAGVPGVLGIHFEGPFLNPARKGVHDAALMRGLDDEGFEILTSLERGVTLVTLAPEIVSPAAIARLVEAGVIVSAGHSEASYEQVRRALKAGLSGFTHLFNAMPPMRSREPGIVGAALEDADSWFGIVADGHHVHPAMVRLAVTAKNPGGAVLVTDAMPSVGSREKSFTLYGRTVRVENGRCTTREGTLAGSDLDMLSAVDKAREFCGVDWFEAVRMASLYPARALGLDGVLGRIKPGYAASLLAVDEDRALVAGWIRGERIGLGD
;
A
#
# COMPACT_ATOMS: atom_id res chain seq x y z
N MET A 1 15.28 -11.54 20.05
CA MET A 1 14.10 -11.71 20.97
C MET A 1 13.30 -12.90 20.51
N LYS A 2 12.82 -13.75 21.47
CA LYS A 2 11.99 -14.92 21.12
C LYS A 2 10.60 -14.77 21.70
N GLN A 3 9.57 -15.00 20.89
CA GLN A 3 8.16 -14.94 21.27
C GLN A 3 7.41 -16.15 20.74
N LEU A 4 6.55 -16.75 21.56
CA LEU A 4 5.67 -17.84 21.18
C LEU A 4 4.23 -17.35 21.28
N LEU A 5 3.58 -17.18 20.14
CA LEU A 5 2.19 -16.77 20.06
C LEU A 5 1.29 -18.01 20.04
N ARG A 6 0.22 -17.99 20.84
CA ARG A 6 -0.78 -19.06 20.92
C ARG A 6 -2.17 -18.49 20.61
N PRO A 7 -2.51 -18.34 19.33
CA PRO A 7 -3.83 -17.90 18.93
C PRO A 7 -4.82 -19.07 18.87
N ARG A 8 -6.12 -18.77 18.73
CA ARG A 8 -7.14 -19.75 18.35
C ARG A 8 -6.85 -20.33 16.96
N GLU A 9 -6.59 -19.47 16.00
CA GLU A 9 -6.38 -19.80 14.59
C GLU A 9 -5.28 -18.95 13.96
N VAL A 10 -4.71 -19.45 12.87
CA VAL A 10 -3.75 -18.73 12.05
C VAL A 10 -4.22 -18.76 10.61
N PHE A 11 -4.51 -17.60 10.04
CA PHE A 11 -4.61 -17.46 8.60
C PHE A 11 -3.23 -17.20 8.02
N ASP A 12 -2.66 -18.17 7.33
CA ASP A 12 -1.25 -18.11 6.89
C ASP A 12 -1.05 -17.32 5.58
N GLY A 13 -2.13 -16.72 5.05
CA GLY A 13 -2.19 -16.05 3.75
C GLY A 13 -2.82 -16.91 2.67
N ASP A 14 -2.73 -18.22 2.78
CA ASP A 14 -3.32 -19.19 1.83
C ASP A 14 -4.53 -19.90 2.45
N SER A 15 -4.41 -20.34 3.72
CA SER A 15 -5.39 -21.17 4.41
C SER A 15 -5.57 -20.77 5.87
N LEU A 16 -6.76 -21.03 6.42
CA LEU A 16 -7.01 -20.92 7.85
C LEU A 16 -6.62 -22.22 8.55
N LEU A 17 -5.73 -22.13 9.52
CA LEU A 17 -5.14 -23.24 10.28
C LEU A 17 -5.63 -23.19 11.72
N ASP A 18 -6.34 -24.21 12.15
CA ASP A 18 -6.82 -24.34 13.52
C ASP A 18 -5.68 -24.72 14.48
N ARG A 19 -5.69 -24.16 15.70
CA ARG A 19 -4.78 -24.49 16.82
C ARG A 19 -3.32 -24.62 16.41
N ARG A 20 -2.72 -23.48 16.00
CA ARG A 20 -1.29 -23.39 15.72
C ARG A 20 -0.61 -22.49 16.73
N THR A 21 0.66 -22.78 16.98
CA THR A 21 1.55 -21.84 17.65
C THR A 21 2.48 -21.23 16.62
N VAL A 22 2.83 -19.96 16.80
CA VAL A 22 3.77 -19.24 15.94
C VAL A 22 4.98 -18.82 16.78
N LEU A 23 6.14 -19.36 16.46
CA LEU A 23 7.41 -18.98 17.11
C LEU A 23 8.07 -17.88 16.28
N ILE A 24 8.35 -16.77 16.93
CA ILE A 24 9.11 -15.64 16.37
C ILE A 24 10.49 -15.64 16.99
N GLU A 25 11.55 -15.59 16.19
CA GLU A 25 12.94 -15.43 16.60
C GLU A 25 13.59 -14.33 15.77
N ASP A 26 14.14 -13.33 16.44
CA ASP A 26 14.92 -12.23 15.83
C ASP A 26 14.23 -11.57 14.61
N GLY A 27 12.94 -11.31 14.77
CA GLY A 27 12.13 -10.63 13.74
C GLY A 27 11.60 -11.52 12.62
N VAL A 28 11.86 -12.84 12.66
CA VAL A 28 11.46 -13.82 11.65
C VAL A 28 10.55 -14.86 12.26
N ILE A 29 9.60 -15.37 11.51
CA ILE A 29 8.78 -16.52 11.89
C ILE A 29 9.66 -17.76 11.78
N ALA A 30 10.05 -18.34 12.92
CA ALA A 30 10.89 -19.53 12.99
C ALA A 30 10.08 -20.82 12.75
N ALA A 31 8.85 -20.89 13.28
CA ALA A 31 7.99 -22.05 13.12
C ALA A 31 6.50 -21.69 13.21
N VAL A 32 5.67 -22.47 12.51
CA VAL A 32 4.21 -22.53 12.67
C VAL A 32 3.86 -23.99 12.92
N THR A 33 3.51 -24.35 14.16
CA THR A 33 3.42 -25.73 14.59
C THR A 33 2.02 -26.05 15.12
N PRO A 34 1.43 -27.23 14.83
CA PRO A 34 0.22 -27.67 15.50
C PRO A 34 0.40 -27.65 17.02
N GLU A 35 -0.54 -27.09 17.76
CA GLU A 35 -0.48 -26.97 19.22
C GLU A 35 -0.20 -28.34 19.90
N ALA A 36 -0.86 -29.41 19.40
CA ALA A 36 -0.68 -30.78 19.92
C ALA A 36 0.76 -31.33 19.69
N ALA A 37 1.51 -30.78 18.76
CA ALA A 37 2.89 -31.15 18.46
C ALA A 37 3.91 -30.12 18.99
N ALA A 38 3.43 -28.99 19.52
CA ALA A 38 4.27 -27.99 20.12
C ALA A 38 4.81 -28.51 21.47
N GLY A 39 6.12 -28.58 21.57
CA GLY A 39 6.78 -28.88 22.85
C GLY A 39 6.66 -27.69 23.85
N PRO A 40 7.34 -27.75 24.98
CA PRO A 40 7.41 -26.61 25.90
C PRO A 40 8.04 -25.39 25.18
N ALA A 41 7.65 -24.20 25.61
CA ALA A 41 8.24 -22.98 25.08
C ALA A 41 9.76 -22.99 25.20
N PRO A 42 10.53 -22.55 24.19
CA PRO A 42 11.98 -22.47 24.28
C PRO A 42 12.42 -21.61 25.48
N ALA A 43 13.60 -21.94 26.07
CA ALA A 43 14.13 -21.17 27.18
C ALA A 43 14.30 -19.68 26.79
N GLY A 44 13.86 -18.79 27.70
CA GLY A 44 13.90 -17.33 27.45
C GLY A 44 12.90 -16.81 26.42
N CYS A 45 11.92 -17.62 26.02
CA CYS A 45 10.85 -17.23 25.13
C CYS A 45 9.71 -16.57 25.92
N GLU A 46 9.26 -15.40 25.48
CA GLU A 46 8.03 -14.78 25.95
C GLU A 46 6.83 -15.54 25.35
N VAL A 47 5.90 -15.98 26.19
CA VAL A 47 4.67 -16.66 25.74
C VAL A 47 3.52 -15.66 25.78
N LEU A 48 2.82 -15.54 24.67
CA LEU A 48 1.71 -14.61 24.48
C LEU A 48 0.47 -15.40 24.04
N ASP A 49 -0.52 -15.45 24.90
CA ASP A 49 -1.76 -16.20 24.67
C ASP A 49 -2.85 -15.27 24.07
N PHE A 50 -3.46 -15.72 22.97
CA PHE A 50 -4.54 -15.05 22.24
C PHE A 50 -5.67 -16.06 21.95
N PRO A 51 -6.33 -16.62 22.98
CA PRO A 51 -7.24 -17.76 22.83
C PRO A 51 -8.48 -17.44 21.97
N ASP A 52 -8.83 -16.16 21.86
CA ASP A 52 -10.01 -15.70 21.11
C ASP A 52 -9.64 -14.98 19.80
N CYS A 53 -8.33 -14.99 19.43
CA CYS A 53 -7.87 -14.24 18.26
C CYS A 53 -7.47 -15.18 17.11
N THR A 54 -7.59 -14.63 15.90
CA THR A 54 -6.98 -15.17 14.69
C THR A 54 -5.73 -14.35 14.37
N LEU A 55 -4.59 -15.00 14.13
CA LEU A 55 -3.41 -14.34 13.55
C LEU A 55 -3.58 -14.25 12.03
N VAL A 56 -3.25 -13.08 11.48
CA VAL A 56 -3.25 -12.83 10.03
C VAL A 56 -1.97 -12.11 9.63
N PRO A 57 -1.54 -12.19 8.35
CA PRO A 57 -0.43 -11.37 7.84
C PRO A 57 -0.74 -9.88 8.02
N GLY A 58 0.26 -9.11 8.39
CA GLY A 58 0.14 -7.66 8.52
C GLY A 58 -0.15 -6.99 7.17
N PHE A 59 -0.85 -5.87 7.21
CA PHE A 59 -1.24 -5.15 6.01
C PHE A 59 -0.06 -4.39 5.41
N ILE A 60 -0.07 -4.26 4.08
CA ILE A 60 0.92 -3.54 3.28
C ILE A 60 0.18 -2.52 2.42
N ASP A 61 0.55 -1.25 2.54
CA ASP A 61 -0.06 -0.14 1.81
C ASP A 61 0.92 0.48 0.80
N LEU A 62 0.56 0.44 -0.47
CA LEU A 62 1.40 0.92 -1.56
C LEU A 62 1.30 2.43 -1.80
N GLN A 63 0.36 3.12 -1.12
CA GLN A 63 0.08 4.54 -1.37
C GLN A 63 -0.31 5.26 -0.08
N VAL A 64 0.70 5.85 0.59
CA VAL A 64 0.55 6.57 1.85
C VAL A 64 1.21 7.95 1.74
N ASN A 65 0.41 8.98 1.48
CA ASN A 65 0.93 10.36 1.33
C ASN A 65 1.27 11.00 2.67
N GLY A 66 0.58 10.57 3.74
CA GLY A 66 0.74 11.12 5.08
C GLY A 66 0.04 10.31 6.15
N GLY A 67 0.15 10.78 7.39
CA GLY A 67 -0.49 10.20 8.58
C GLY A 67 0.00 10.91 9.84
N GLY A 68 -0.76 10.79 10.93
CA GLY A 68 -0.39 11.39 12.22
C GLY A 68 -0.21 12.91 12.19
N GLY A 69 -0.87 13.61 11.27
CA GLY A 69 -0.80 15.04 11.07
C GLY A 69 0.32 15.51 10.13
N LEU A 70 1.09 14.61 9.52
CA LEU A 70 2.22 14.96 8.65
C LEU A 70 1.98 14.51 7.20
N LEU A 71 2.39 15.35 6.25
CA LEU A 71 2.47 15.05 4.82
C LEU A 71 3.94 14.78 4.46
N PHE A 72 4.21 13.70 3.72
CA PHE A 72 5.59 13.34 3.38
C PHE A 72 6.29 14.40 2.51
N ASN A 73 5.57 15.04 1.59
CA ASN A 73 6.11 16.12 0.75
C ASN A 73 6.65 17.33 1.54
N GLU A 74 5.97 17.71 2.64
CA GLU A 74 6.32 18.93 3.38
C GLU A 74 7.64 18.79 4.12
N ALA A 75 7.88 17.60 4.69
CA ALA A 75 9.09 17.33 5.48
C ALA A 75 9.61 15.91 5.25
N PRO A 76 10.18 15.61 4.04
CA PRO A 76 10.79 14.31 3.82
C PRO A 76 11.95 14.09 4.78
N GLY A 77 11.76 13.20 5.77
CA GLY A 77 12.74 12.91 6.82
C GLY A 77 12.36 11.67 7.62
N VAL A 78 13.33 11.12 8.37
CA VAL A 78 13.16 9.90 9.17
C VAL A 78 12.04 10.06 10.20
N GLU A 79 12.02 11.16 10.93
CA GLU A 79 10.99 11.45 11.95
C GLU A 79 9.56 11.48 11.35
N THR A 80 9.43 12.04 10.14
CA THR A 80 8.14 12.04 9.42
C THR A 80 7.72 10.62 9.08
N LEU A 81 8.64 9.78 8.60
CA LEU A 81 8.36 8.39 8.26
C LEU A 81 8.01 7.54 9.47
N GLU A 82 8.70 7.72 10.59
CA GLU A 82 8.37 7.08 11.88
C GLU A 82 6.96 7.45 12.34
N ARG A 83 6.60 8.73 12.25
CA ARG A 83 5.29 9.22 12.68
C ARG A 83 4.17 8.73 11.78
N ILE A 84 4.37 8.73 10.47
CA ILE A 84 3.43 8.15 9.49
C ILE A 84 3.26 6.66 9.77
N GLY A 85 4.36 5.91 9.87
CA GLY A 85 4.34 4.47 10.16
C GLY A 85 3.63 4.14 11.47
N SER A 86 3.90 4.89 12.53
CA SER A 86 3.21 4.73 13.82
C SER A 86 1.71 5.02 13.74
N ALA A 87 1.29 6.03 12.96
CA ALA A 87 -0.12 6.36 12.80
C ALA A 87 -0.88 5.24 12.08
N HIS A 88 -0.30 4.71 10.99
CA HIS A 88 -0.90 3.61 10.21
C HIS A 88 -0.79 2.25 10.90
N GLY A 89 0.24 2.04 11.71
CA GLY A 89 0.42 0.82 12.51
C GLY A 89 -0.76 0.54 13.43
N ARG A 90 -1.40 1.57 13.97
CA ARG A 90 -2.61 1.45 14.82
C ARG A 90 -3.78 0.78 14.10
N PHE A 91 -3.78 0.76 12.79
CA PHE A 91 -4.79 0.19 11.92
C PHE A 91 -4.27 -1.03 11.15
N GLY A 92 -3.21 -1.66 11.66
CA GLY A 92 -2.69 -2.92 11.12
C GLY A 92 -1.75 -2.81 9.93
N THR A 93 -1.38 -1.62 9.48
CA THR A 93 -0.37 -1.46 8.44
C THR A 93 1.02 -1.78 9.01
N THR A 94 1.62 -2.85 8.55
CA THR A 94 2.95 -3.32 8.99
C THR A 94 4.03 -3.07 7.94
N GLY A 95 3.64 -2.65 6.75
CA GLY A 95 4.53 -2.26 5.67
C GLY A 95 3.87 -1.20 4.80
N PHE A 96 4.63 -0.21 4.34
CA PHE A 96 4.08 0.83 3.49
C PHE A 96 5.13 1.47 2.59
N LEU A 97 4.65 2.08 1.50
CA LEU A 97 5.43 2.99 0.68
C LEU A 97 5.01 4.44 1.00
N PRO A 98 5.86 5.24 1.66
CA PRO A 98 5.63 6.67 1.71
C PRO A 98 5.52 7.20 0.28
N THR A 99 4.45 7.93 0.02
CA THR A 99 4.13 8.42 -1.31
C THR A 99 4.45 9.90 -1.42
N LEU A 100 5.33 10.22 -2.35
CA LEU A 100 5.61 11.60 -2.73
C LEU A 100 4.69 11.97 -3.89
N VAL A 101 3.70 12.82 -3.65
CA VAL A 101 2.88 13.37 -4.73
C VAL A 101 3.72 14.36 -5.55
N THR A 102 3.30 14.64 -6.78
CA THR A 102 4.01 15.51 -7.75
C THR A 102 4.76 16.67 -7.07
N ASP A 103 6.10 16.71 -7.26
CA ASP A 103 6.95 17.76 -6.69
C ASP A 103 8.17 17.99 -7.60
N GLY A 104 9.00 18.99 -7.23
CA GLY A 104 10.27 19.26 -7.90
C GLY A 104 11.36 18.24 -7.58
N TYR A 105 12.36 18.12 -8.46
CA TYR A 105 13.43 17.13 -8.34
C TYR A 105 14.22 17.24 -7.03
N GLU A 106 14.35 18.45 -6.48
CA GLU A 106 15.02 18.65 -5.19
C GLU A 106 14.27 17.97 -4.04
N VAL A 107 12.93 18.06 -4.03
CA VAL A 107 12.10 17.37 -3.04
C VAL A 107 12.14 15.86 -3.25
N MET A 108 12.12 15.41 -4.50
CA MET A 108 12.28 13.98 -4.85
C MET A 108 13.60 13.40 -4.33
N ARG A 109 14.73 14.11 -4.50
CA ARG A 109 16.04 13.68 -3.96
C ARG A 109 16.03 13.60 -2.43
N ARG A 110 15.46 14.61 -1.76
CA ARG A 110 15.31 14.58 -0.30
C ARG A 110 14.47 13.41 0.17
N ALA A 111 13.39 13.09 -0.55
CA ALA A 111 12.54 11.95 -0.23
C ALA A 111 13.30 10.62 -0.37
N VAL A 112 14.09 10.43 -1.43
CA VAL A 112 14.95 9.24 -1.58
C VAL A 112 15.95 9.15 -0.43
N ALA A 113 16.63 10.25 -0.11
CA ALA A 113 17.62 10.28 0.99
C ALA A 113 16.97 9.91 2.33
N ALA A 114 15.79 10.47 2.63
CA ALA A 114 15.02 10.17 3.84
C ALA A 114 14.60 8.68 3.93
N VAL A 115 14.17 8.08 2.82
CA VAL A 115 13.81 6.66 2.79
C VAL A 115 15.02 5.75 2.94
N ASN A 116 16.15 6.06 2.27
CA ASN A 116 17.40 5.33 2.44
C ASN A 116 17.87 5.36 3.91
N GLU A 117 17.84 6.54 4.55
CA GLU A 117 18.19 6.72 5.95
C GLU A 117 17.22 5.96 6.88
N ALA A 118 15.91 6.07 6.66
CA ALA A 118 14.90 5.38 7.45
C ALA A 118 15.06 3.85 7.40
N ILE A 119 15.28 3.28 6.21
CA ILE A 119 15.49 1.84 6.06
C ILE A 119 16.82 1.43 6.72
N ALA A 120 17.89 2.22 6.57
CA ALA A 120 19.18 1.95 7.20
C ALA A 120 19.10 2.02 8.74
N ALA A 121 18.29 2.94 9.28
CA ALA A 121 18.01 3.07 10.71
C ALA A 121 17.04 2.00 11.25
N GLY A 122 16.42 1.20 10.37
CA GLY A 122 15.47 0.17 10.77
C GLY A 122 14.09 0.71 11.14
N VAL A 123 13.67 1.87 10.60
CA VAL A 123 12.32 2.42 10.84
C VAL A 123 11.27 1.39 10.46
N PRO A 124 10.38 1.01 11.40
CA PRO A 124 9.44 -0.07 11.17
C PRO A 124 8.48 0.22 10.01
N GLY A 125 8.30 -0.76 9.13
CA GLY A 125 7.29 -0.74 8.08
C GLY A 125 7.68 0.02 6.81
N VAL A 126 8.76 0.78 6.75
CA VAL A 126 9.20 1.46 5.52
C VAL A 126 9.78 0.42 4.56
N LEU A 127 9.10 0.18 3.42
CA LEU A 127 9.48 -0.84 2.43
C LEU A 127 10.19 -0.26 1.21
N GLY A 128 10.12 1.04 1.01
CA GLY A 128 10.64 1.72 -0.15
C GLY A 128 9.97 3.07 -0.33
N ILE A 129 9.80 3.54 -1.57
CA ILE A 129 9.17 4.81 -1.92
C ILE A 129 8.19 4.65 -3.08
N HIS A 130 7.08 5.39 -3.04
CA HIS A 130 6.19 5.58 -4.17
C HIS A 130 6.27 7.03 -4.65
N PHE A 131 6.61 7.23 -5.92
CA PHE A 131 6.52 8.53 -6.59
C PHE A 131 5.19 8.61 -7.35
N GLU A 132 4.27 9.45 -6.92
CA GLU A 132 3.05 9.73 -7.66
C GLU A 132 3.24 10.97 -8.52
N GLY A 133 3.84 10.77 -9.68
CA GLY A 133 4.31 11.81 -10.59
C GLY A 133 5.79 12.17 -10.38
N PRO A 134 6.25 13.29 -10.96
CA PRO A 134 5.54 14.32 -11.73
C PRO A 134 5.24 14.00 -13.21
N PHE A 135 5.45 12.78 -13.64
CA PHE A 135 5.34 12.33 -15.05
C PHE A 135 3.90 12.00 -15.44
N LEU A 136 2.95 12.88 -15.09
CA LEU A 136 1.51 12.72 -15.18
C LEU A 136 0.93 13.60 -16.30
N ASN A 137 -0.31 13.30 -16.71
CA ASN A 137 -1.03 14.12 -17.66
C ASN A 137 -1.75 15.30 -16.96
N PRO A 138 -1.43 16.58 -17.30
CA PRO A 138 -2.08 17.74 -16.69
C PRO A 138 -3.61 17.76 -16.82
N ALA A 139 -4.17 17.12 -17.86
CA ALA A 139 -5.62 16.99 -18.02
C ALA A 139 -6.26 16.09 -16.92
N ARG A 140 -5.47 15.26 -16.26
CA ARG A 140 -5.87 14.34 -15.20
C ARG A 140 -5.16 14.63 -13.89
N LYS A 141 -4.79 15.87 -13.67
CA LYS A 141 -3.98 16.27 -12.51
C LYS A 141 -4.62 16.00 -11.14
N GLY A 142 -5.95 15.89 -11.03
CA GLY A 142 -6.59 15.84 -9.73
C GLY A 142 -6.22 17.05 -8.86
N VAL A 143 -5.66 16.80 -7.68
CA VAL A 143 -5.15 17.85 -6.77
C VAL A 143 -3.71 18.25 -7.01
N HIS A 144 -2.96 17.48 -7.82
CA HIS A 144 -1.55 17.77 -8.09
C HIS A 144 -1.34 19.14 -8.76
N ASP A 145 -0.17 19.73 -8.54
CA ASP A 145 0.20 20.98 -9.19
C ASP A 145 0.67 20.73 -10.63
N ALA A 146 -0.15 21.15 -11.60
CA ALA A 146 0.17 20.98 -13.01
C ALA A 146 1.44 21.74 -13.44
N ALA A 147 1.88 22.77 -12.71
CA ALA A 147 3.09 23.51 -13.01
C ALA A 147 4.37 22.69 -12.77
N LEU A 148 4.27 21.66 -11.93
CA LEU A 148 5.37 20.75 -11.63
C LEU A 148 5.38 19.50 -12.51
N MET A 149 4.30 19.25 -13.28
CA MET A 149 4.21 18.08 -14.17
C MET A 149 5.13 18.24 -15.38
N ARG A 150 5.75 17.13 -15.78
CA ARG A 150 6.75 17.10 -16.86
C ARG A 150 6.88 15.72 -17.49
N GLY A 151 7.55 15.63 -18.64
CA GLY A 151 8.02 14.36 -19.20
C GLY A 151 9.19 13.82 -18.41
N LEU A 152 9.45 12.52 -18.54
CA LEU A 152 10.62 11.88 -17.92
C LEU A 152 11.85 12.21 -18.75
N ASP A 153 12.82 12.88 -18.12
CA ASP A 153 14.16 13.17 -18.63
C ASP A 153 15.22 12.33 -17.89
N ASP A 154 16.50 12.51 -18.26
CA ASP A 154 17.59 11.73 -17.65
C ASP A 154 17.76 12.05 -16.15
N GLU A 155 17.53 13.27 -15.70
CA GLU A 155 17.59 13.65 -14.30
C GLU A 155 16.47 12.96 -13.50
N GLY A 156 15.24 12.94 -14.01
CA GLY A 156 14.13 12.21 -13.42
C GLY A 156 14.39 10.70 -13.35
N PHE A 157 14.97 10.14 -14.42
CA PHE A 157 15.38 8.73 -14.43
C PHE A 157 16.44 8.41 -13.36
N GLU A 158 17.47 9.24 -13.23
CA GLU A 158 18.49 9.07 -12.20
C GLU A 158 17.89 9.10 -10.78
N ILE A 159 16.96 10.01 -10.51
CA ILE A 159 16.30 10.10 -9.20
C ILE A 159 15.47 8.83 -8.93
N LEU A 160 14.64 8.39 -9.89
CA LEU A 160 13.78 7.21 -9.72
C LEU A 160 14.58 5.92 -9.49
N THR A 161 15.83 5.88 -9.93
CA THR A 161 16.71 4.70 -9.82
C THR A 161 17.75 4.82 -8.72
N SER A 162 17.73 5.91 -7.92
CA SER A 162 18.76 6.19 -6.92
C SER A 162 18.48 5.61 -5.53
N LEU A 163 17.34 4.94 -5.31
CA LEU A 163 17.07 4.28 -4.04
C LEU A 163 18.01 3.08 -3.87
N GLU A 164 18.78 3.06 -2.78
CA GLU A 164 19.77 2.01 -2.52
C GLU A 164 19.16 0.77 -1.87
N ARG A 165 18.09 0.96 -1.09
CA ARG A 165 17.44 -0.08 -0.29
C ARG A 165 15.92 0.04 -0.38
N GLY A 166 15.25 -1.10 -0.46
CA GLY A 166 13.79 -1.14 -0.61
C GLY A 166 13.36 -1.11 -2.07
N VAL A 167 12.09 -0.83 -2.31
CA VAL A 167 11.49 -0.83 -3.64
C VAL A 167 11.12 0.59 -4.08
N THR A 168 11.29 0.89 -5.35
CA THR A 168 10.77 2.12 -5.98
C THR A 168 9.56 1.76 -6.81
N LEU A 169 8.42 2.37 -6.48
CA LEU A 169 7.20 2.38 -7.29
C LEU A 169 7.04 3.77 -7.91
N VAL A 170 6.76 3.88 -9.20
CA VAL A 170 6.42 5.14 -9.84
C VAL A 170 5.07 5.06 -10.53
N THR A 171 4.23 6.07 -10.28
CA THR A 171 3.00 6.32 -11.05
C THR A 171 3.30 7.33 -12.14
N LEU A 172 2.99 6.96 -13.38
CA LEU A 172 3.18 7.80 -14.55
C LEU A 172 2.04 7.64 -15.57
N ALA A 173 1.91 8.61 -16.49
CA ALA A 173 0.96 8.56 -17.58
C ALA A 173 1.61 7.95 -18.83
N PRO A 174 1.12 6.80 -19.35
CA PRO A 174 1.72 6.10 -20.48
C PRO A 174 1.72 6.88 -21.81
N GLU A 175 0.92 7.94 -21.91
CA GLU A 175 0.94 8.86 -23.06
C GLU A 175 1.99 9.97 -22.92
N ILE A 176 2.49 10.20 -21.70
CA ILE A 176 3.53 11.20 -21.39
C ILE A 176 4.92 10.54 -21.41
N VAL A 177 5.03 9.28 -20.91
CA VAL A 177 6.29 8.55 -20.85
C VAL A 177 6.32 7.45 -21.90
N SER A 178 7.34 7.46 -22.74
CA SER A 178 7.43 6.51 -23.86
C SER A 178 7.62 5.05 -23.37
N PRO A 179 7.15 4.05 -24.15
CA PRO A 179 7.38 2.64 -23.82
C PRO A 179 8.87 2.30 -23.63
N ALA A 180 9.77 2.93 -24.39
CA ALA A 180 11.22 2.73 -24.23
C ALA A 180 11.73 3.24 -22.88
N ALA A 181 11.23 4.37 -22.39
CA ALA A 181 11.58 4.89 -21.07
C ALA A 181 10.98 4.02 -19.95
N ILE A 182 9.76 3.50 -20.12
CA ILE A 182 9.16 2.52 -19.21
C ILE A 182 10.03 1.26 -19.11
N ALA A 183 10.46 0.70 -20.25
CA ALA A 183 11.33 -0.47 -20.26
C ALA A 183 12.66 -0.23 -19.52
N ARG A 184 13.29 0.94 -19.72
CA ARG A 184 14.51 1.33 -18.98
C ARG A 184 14.30 1.40 -17.48
N LEU A 185 13.16 1.94 -17.01
CA LEU A 185 12.82 1.97 -15.57
C LEU A 185 12.67 0.57 -15.01
N VAL A 186 11.95 -0.30 -15.71
CA VAL A 186 11.73 -1.70 -15.31
C VAL A 186 13.05 -2.48 -15.28
N GLU A 187 13.91 -2.31 -16.29
CA GLU A 187 15.27 -2.89 -16.32
C GLU A 187 16.14 -2.44 -15.15
N ALA A 188 15.94 -1.21 -14.67
CA ALA A 188 16.60 -0.67 -13.49
C ALA A 188 15.96 -1.10 -12.16
N GLY A 189 14.92 -1.96 -12.18
CA GLY A 189 14.24 -2.49 -11.00
C GLY A 189 13.12 -1.60 -10.44
N VAL A 190 12.72 -0.54 -11.16
CA VAL A 190 11.59 0.32 -10.76
C VAL A 190 10.28 -0.36 -11.14
N ILE A 191 9.33 -0.44 -10.21
CA ILE A 191 7.98 -0.89 -10.46
C ILE A 191 7.19 0.27 -11.08
N VAL A 192 6.61 0.04 -12.26
CA VAL A 192 5.91 1.09 -13.01
C VAL A 192 4.40 0.85 -12.97
N SER A 193 3.67 1.86 -12.51
CA SER A 193 2.21 1.90 -12.43
C SER A 193 1.65 3.03 -13.30
N ALA A 194 0.52 2.81 -13.96
CA ALA A 194 -0.17 3.84 -14.73
C ALA A 194 -1.22 4.54 -13.86
N GLY A 195 -1.24 5.87 -13.89
CA GLY A 195 -2.22 6.70 -13.20
C GLY A 195 -2.22 8.12 -13.74
N HIS A 196 -3.23 8.91 -13.37
CA HIS A 196 -3.37 10.32 -13.80
C HIS A 196 -3.19 10.49 -15.32
N SER A 197 -3.96 9.74 -16.10
CA SER A 197 -3.68 9.46 -17.50
C SER A 197 -4.95 9.55 -18.35
N GLU A 198 -4.81 10.06 -19.57
CA GLU A 198 -5.78 10.02 -20.65
C GLU A 198 -5.44 8.92 -21.68
N ALA A 199 -4.53 7.98 -21.34
CA ALA A 199 -4.06 6.99 -22.29
C ALA A 199 -5.20 6.18 -22.90
N SER A 200 -5.14 6.02 -24.22
CA SER A 200 -6.00 5.08 -24.94
C SER A 200 -5.64 3.64 -24.58
N TYR A 201 -6.57 2.73 -24.83
CA TYR A 201 -6.33 1.29 -24.63
C TYR A 201 -5.03 0.84 -25.31
N GLU A 202 -4.79 1.23 -26.56
CA GLU A 202 -3.59 0.86 -27.31
C GLU A 202 -2.28 1.43 -26.72
N GLN A 203 -2.33 2.62 -26.13
CA GLN A 203 -1.17 3.20 -25.43
C GLN A 203 -0.82 2.39 -24.19
N VAL A 204 -1.83 2.02 -23.41
CA VAL A 204 -1.65 1.19 -22.23
C VAL A 204 -1.13 -0.21 -22.60
N ARG A 205 -1.68 -0.84 -23.66
CA ARG A 205 -1.19 -2.16 -24.14
C ARG A 205 0.30 -2.12 -24.55
N ARG A 206 0.77 -1.00 -25.11
CA ARG A 206 2.21 -0.82 -25.40
C ARG A 206 3.04 -0.66 -24.13
N ALA A 207 2.51 0.06 -23.13
CA ALA A 207 3.19 0.23 -21.84
C ALA A 207 3.29 -1.10 -21.06
N LEU A 208 2.22 -1.91 -21.05
CA LEU A 208 2.23 -3.26 -20.46
C LEU A 208 3.29 -4.15 -21.13
N LYS A 209 3.40 -4.12 -22.46
CA LYS A 209 4.47 -4.84 -23.18
C LYS A 209 5.88 -4.33 -22.85
N ALA A 210 6.00 -3.10 -22.40
CA ALA A 210 7.25 -2.51 -21.95
C ALA A 210 7.56 -2.79 -20.48
N GLY A 211 6.69 -3.53 -19.76
CA GLY A 211 6.88 -3.95 -18.39
C GLY A 211 6.13 -3.14 -17.34
N LEU A 212 5.24 -2.20 -17.74
CA LEU A 212 4.27 -1.63 -16.80
C LEU A 212 3.46 -2.76 -16.17
N SER A 213 3.34 -2.77 -14.84
CA SER A 213 2.73 -3.88 -14.11
C SER A 213 1.56 -3.48 -13.21
N GLY A 214 1.34 -2.18 -12.96
CA GLY A 214 0.33 -1.70 -12.05
C GLY A 214 -0.55 -0.58 -12.59
N PHE A 215 -1.68 -0.35 -11.90
CA PHE A 215 -2.56 0.80 -12.12
C PHE A 215 -2.89 1.43 -10.78
N THR A 216 -2.58 2.71 -10.63
CA THR A 216 -2.72 3.44 -9.38
C THR A 216 -4.18 3.85 -9.17
N HIS A 217 -4.74 3.66 -7.98
CA HIS A 217 -6.10 4.05 -7.55
C HIS A 217 -7.13 4.00 -8.69
N LEU A 218 -7.33 2.79 -9.25
CA LEU A 218 -8.18 2.54 -10.43
C LEU A 218 -9.48 3.36 -10.42
N PHE A 219 -9.87 3.92 -11.56
CA PHE A 219 -10.96 4.85 -11.84
C PHE A 219 -10.66 6.32 -11.52
N ASN A 220 -9.79 6.61 -10.55
CA ASN A 220 -9.51 7.99 -10.14
C ASN A 220 -8.51 8.63 -11.10
N ALA A 221 -8.77 9.88 -11.48
CA ALA A 221 -7.97 10.62 -12.47
C ALA A 221 -7.74 9.85 -13.78
N MET A 222 -8.75 9.07 -14.21
CA MET A 222 -8.78 8.29 -15.45
C MET A 222 -10.06 8.62 -16.25
N PRO A 223 -10.06 8.50 -17.60
CA PRO A 223 -11.28 8.62 -18.37
C PRO A 223 -12.22 7.43 -18.12
N PRO A 224 -13.55 7.61 -18.21
CA PRO A 224 -14.49 6.51 -18.08
C PRO A 224 -14.33 5.50 -19.22
N MET A 225 -14.48 4.21 -18.89
CA MET A 225 -14.50 3.13 -19.87
C MET A 225 -15.69 3.31 -20.85
N ARG A 226 -15.43 3.21 -22.15
CA ARG A 226 -16.44 3.32 -23.21
C ARG A 226 -16.45 2.08 -24.10
N SER A 227 -17.59 1.77 -24.72
CA SER A 227 -17.79 0.58 -25.54
C SER A 227 -16.85 0.43 -26.75
N ARG A 228 -16.31 1.53 -27.29
CA ARG A 228 -15.40 1.55 -28.45
C ARG A 228 -14.01 2.08 -28.12
N GLU A 229 -13.80 2.59 -26.93
CA GLU A 229 -12.51 3.02 -26.38
C GLU A 229 -12.52 2.66 -24.90
N PRO A 230 -12.05 1.46 -24.53
CA PRO A 230 -12.01 1.03 -23.15
C PRO A 230 -11.07 1.86 -22.27
N GLY A 231 -10.08 2.50 -22.89
CA GLY A 231 -9.10 3.34 -22.22
C GLY A 231 -8.24 2.60 -21.23
N ILE A 232 -7.61 3.34 -20.32
CA ILE A 232 -6.75 2.81 -19.26
C ILE A 232 -7.52 1.87 -18.32
N VAL A 233 -8.77 2.19 -17.97
CA VAL A 233 -9.61 1.36 -17.07
C VAL A 233 -9.90 0.01 -17.72
N GLY A 234 -10.29 -0.02 -19.00
CA GLY A 234 -10.56 -1.27 -19.71
C GLY A 234 -9.30 -2.15 -19.83
N ALA A 235 -8.15 -1.53 -20.13
CA ALA A 235 -6.88 -2.26 -20.19
C ALA A 235 -6.48 -2.85 -18.82
N ALA A 236 -6.68 -2.10 -17.73
CA ALA A 236 -6.40 -2.55 -16.38
C ALA A 236 -7.25 -3.75 -15.96
N LEU A 237 -8.53 -3.75 -16.32
CA LEU A 237 -9.46 -4.83 -15.97
C LEU A 237 -9.28 -6.08 -16.82
N GLU A 238 -8.90 -5.93 -18.09
CA GLU A 238 -8.77 -7.03 -19.04
C GLU A 238 -7.40 -7.73 -18.94
N ASP A 239 -6.33 -7.00 -18.62
CA ASP A 239 -5.00 -7.58 -18.53
C ASP A 239 -4.88 -8.52 -17.32
N ALA A 240 -4.51 -9.78 -17.58
CA ALA A 240 -4.50 -10.84 -16.57
C ALA A 240 -3.33 -10.75 -15.59
N ASP A 241 -2.20 -10.17 -16.02
CA ASP A 241 -0.91 -10.24 -15.32
C ASP A 241 -0.62 -9.00 -14.48
N SER A 242 -1.26 -7.87 -14.80
CA SER A 242 -1.11 -6.64 -14.05
C SER A 242 -1.98 -6.61 -12.78
N TRP A 243 -1.65 -5.70 -11.87
CA TRP A 243 -2.44 -5.41 -10.68
C TRP A 243 -3.02 -3.99 -10.76
N PHE A 244 -4.01 -3.70 -9.92
CA PHE A 244 -4.47 -2.34 -9.69
C PHE A 244 -4.65 -2.07 -8.20
N GLY A 245 -4.28 -0.84 -7.78
CA GLY A 245 -4.66 -0.29 -6.48
C GLY A 245 -6.11 0.22 -6.51
N ILE A 246 -6.85 0.02 -5.43
CA ILE A 246 -8.21 0.55 -5.32
C ILE A 246 -8.47 1.12 -3.92
N VAL A 247 -9.01 2.35 -3.87
CA VAL A 247 -9.41 3.02 -2.64
C VAL A 247 -10.86 2.65 -2.33
N ALA A 248 -11.04 1.74 -1.38
CA ALA A 248 -12.35 1.18 -1.04
C ALA A 248 -13.06 1.97 0.07
N ASP A 249 -13.11 3.32 -0.04
CA ASP A 249 -13.74 4.19 0.97
C ASP A 249 -15.22 4.48 0.72
N GLY A 250 -15.71 4.16 -0.50
CA GLY A 250 -17.06 4.47 -0.95
C GLY A 250 -17.25 5.91 -1.44
N HIS A 251 -16.18 6.73 -1.43
CA HIS A 251 -16.16 8.10 -1.92
C HIS A 251 -15.38 8.23 -3.22
N HIS A 252 -14.20 7.63 -3.28
CA HIS A 252 -13.36 7.57 -4.49
C HIS A 252 -13.96 6.66 -5.55
N VAL A 253 -14.48 5.51 -5.12
CA VAL A 253 -15.09 4.52 -6.00
C VAL A 253 -16.42 4.04 -5.40
N HIS A 254 -17.47 4.11 -6.20
CA HIS A 254 -18.79 3.59 -5.80
C HIS A 254 -18.68 2.08 -5.48
N PRO A 255 -19.32 1.58 -4.40
CA PRO A 255 -19.22 0.17 -4.00
C PRO A 255 -19.49 -0.84 -5.12
N ALA A 256 -20.46 -0.56 -6.00
CA ALA A 256 -20.75 -1.41 -7.15
C ALA A 256 -19.56 -1.47 -8.14
N MET A 257 -18.81 -0.38 -8.31
CA MET A 257 -17.64 -0.35 -9.19
C MET A 257 -16.44 -1.07 -8.56
N VAL A 258 -16.25 -0.97 -7.23
CA VAL A 258 -15.26 -1.77 -6.51
C VAL A 258 -15.53 -3.26 -6.74
N ARG A 259 -16.79 -3.69 -6.54
CA ARG A 259 -17.19 -5.09 -6.76
C ARG A 259 -16.97 -5.56 -8.20
N LEU A 260 -17.36 -4.74 -9.18
CA LEU A 260 -17.16 -5.07 -10.61
C LEU A 260 -15.68 -5.20 -10.94
N ALA A 261 -14.82 -4.29 -10.46
CA ALA A 261 -13.40 -4.33 -10.71
C ALA A 261 -12.75 -5.59 -10.11
N VAL A 262 -13.05 -5.89 -8.84
CA VAL A 262 -12.53 -7.09 -8.16
C VAL A 262 -13.01 -8.36 -8.85
N THR A 263 -14.28 -8.40 -9.30
CA THR A 263 -14.84 -9.57 -10.01
C THR A 263 -14.23 -9.76 -11.40
N ALA A 264 -13.92 -8.67 -12.09
CA ALA A 264 -13.34 -8.72 -13.44
C ALA A 264 -11.86 -9.12 -13.43
N LYS A 265 -11.17 -8.95 -12.30
CA LYS A 265 -9.74 -9.20 -12.19
C LYS A 265 -9.46 -10.62 -11.71
N ASN A 266 -8.38 -11.22 -12.21
CA ASN A 266 -7.88 -12.48 -11.69
C ASN A 266 -7.54 -12.37 -10.19
N PRO A 267 -7.72 -13.45 -9.40
CA PRO A 267 -7.27 -13.46 -8.01
C PRO A 267 -5.81 -13.03 -7.88
N GLY A 268 -5.54 -12.09 -6.99
CA GLY A 268 -4.20 -11.53 -6.78
C GLY A 268 -3.94 -10.19 -7.49
N GLY A 269 -4.79 -9.79 -8.42
CA GLY A 269 -4.60 -8.54 -9.17
C GLY A 269 -5.30 -7.31 -8.59
N ALA A 270 -6.17 -7.45 -7.59
CA ALA A 270 -6.80 -6.32 -6.90
C ALA A 270 -6.11 -6.07 -5.56
N VAL A 271 -5.52 -4.89 -5.39
CA VAL A 271 -4.75 -4.47 -4.20
C VAL A 271 -5.48 -3.33 -3.51
N LEU A 272 -5.73 -3.46 -2.21
CA LEU A 272 -6.23 -2.34 -1.42
C LEU A 272 -5.12 -1.33 -1.17
N VAL A 273 -5.42 -0.07 -1.40
CA VAL A 273 -4.57 1.07 -1.05
C VAL A 273 -5.40 2.11 -0.31
N THR A 274 -4.78 2.87 0.56
CA THR A 274 -5.51 3.91 1.29
C THR A 274 -5.51 5.24 0.55
N ASP A 275 -4.44 5.60 -0.13
CA ASP A 275 -4.21 6.96 -0.61
C ASP A 275 -4.33 7.98 0.53
N ALA A 276 -3.81 7.57 1.71
CA ALA A 276 -4.02 8.24 2.97
C ALA A 276 -3.30 9.58 3.06
N MET A 277 -3.98 10.53 3.69
CA MET A 277 -3.50 11.89 3.92
C MET A 277 -3.14 12.12 5.40
N PRO A 278 -2.58 13.29 5.78
CA PRO A 278 -2.19 13.62 7.17
C PRO A 278 -3.25 13.35 8.23
N SER A 279 -4.52 13.37 7.87
CA SER A 279 -5.65 13.18 8.78
C SER A 279 -5.78 11.77 9.37
N VAL A 280 -5.22 10.74 8.71
CA VAL A 280 -5.25 9.36 9.24
C VAL A 280 -4.42 9.28 10.52
N GLY A 281 -5.02 8.74 11.59
CA GLY A 281 -4.38 8.66 12.90
C GLY A 281 -4.17 10.02 13.60
N SER A 282 -4.73 11.12 13.05
CA SER A 282 -4.68 12.45 13.63
C SER A 282 -6.04 12.86 14.20
N ARG A 283 -6.01 13.68 15.27
CA ARG A 283 -7.21 14.36 15.79
C ARG A 283 -7.61 15.54 14.89
N GLU A 284 -6.65 16.15 14.22
CA GLU A 284 -6.91 17.23 13.28
C GLU A 284 -7.41 16.68 11.95
N LYS A 285 -8.58 17.13 11.53
CA LYS A 285 -9.26 16.70 10.32
C LYS A 285 -9.23 17.79 9.23
N SER A 286 -8.12 18.53 9.20
CA SER A 286 -7.78 19.45 8.12
C SER A 286 -6.27 19.50 7.93
N PHE A 287 -5.84 19.74 6.69
CA PHE A 287 -4.43 19.87 6.34
C PHE A 287 -4.27 20.79 5.12
N THR A 288 -3.03 21.16 4.82
CA THR A 288 -2.70 21.96 3.63
C THR A 288 -2.06 21.07 2.57
N LEU A 289 -2.43 21.25 1.31
CA LEU A 289 -1.80 20.62 0.15
C LEU A 289 -1.65 21.66 -0.95
N TYR A 290 -0.42 21.93 -1.41
CA TYR A 290 -0.09 22.98 -2.39
C TYR A 290 -0.72 24.34 -2.03
N GLY A 291 -0.67 24.73 -0.76
CA GLY A 291 -1.25 25.99 -0.27
C GLY A 291 -2.78 26.03 -0.21
N ARG A 292 -3.47 24.89 -0.48
CA ARG A 292 -4.93 24.78 -0.38
C ARG A 292 -5.31 24.01 0.87
N THR A 293 -6.31 24.52 1.59
CA THR A 293 -6.86 23.80 2.73
C THR A 293 -7.75 22.65 2.25
N VAL A 294 -7.48 21.45 2.74
CA VAL A 294 -8.30 20.24 2.59
C VAL A 294 -8.98 19.97 3.92
N ARG A 295 -10.26 19.63 3.89
CA ARG A 295 -11.04 19.25 5.07
C ARG A 295 -11.53 17.84 4.94
N VAL A 296 -11.61 17.18 6.08
CA VAL A 296 -12.18 15.82 6.18
C VAL A 296 -13.56 15.91 6.80
N GLU A 297 -14.56 15.50 6.04
CA GLU A 297 -15.94 15.42 6.52
C GLU A 297 -16.52 14.05 6.15
N ASN A 298 -16.96 13.29 7.14
CA ASN A 298 -17.50 11.92 6.97
C ASN A 298 -16.53 10.98 6.21
N GLY A 299 -15.23 11.06 6.50
CA GLY A 299 -14.18 10.26 5.85
C GLY A 299 -13.78 10.74 4.45
N ARG A 300 -14.32 11.84 3.97
CA ARG A 300 -14.07 12.41 2.65
C ARG A 300 -13.14 13.61 2.74
N CYS A 301 -11.97 13.52 2.14
CA CYS A 301 -11.02 14.63 2.03
C CYS A 301 -11.35 15.48 0.81
N THR A 302 -11.65 16.76 0.99
CA THR A 302 -12.00 17.66 -0.13
C THR A 302 -11.38 19.03 0.02
N THR A 303 -10.99 19.60 -1.12
CA THR A 303 -10.68 21.03 -1.23
C THR A 303 -11.97 21.86 -1.12
N ARG A 304 -11.83 23.18 -0.98
CA ARG A 304 -12.97 24.10 -0.97
C ARG A 304 -13.83 24.02 -2.25
N GLU A 305 -13.20 23.66 -3.37
CA GLU A 305 -13.87 23.51 -4.67
C GLU A 305 -14.57 22.15 -4.83
N GLY A 306 -14.46 21.26 -3.83
CA GLY A 306 -15.09 19.95 -3.81
C GLY A 306 -14.26 18.85 -4.50
N THR A 307 -13.01 19.12 -4.91
CA THR A 307 -12.11 18.10 -5.47
C THR A 307 -11.62 17.17 -4.37
N LEU A 308 -11.70 15.86 -4.59
CA LEU A 308 -11.11 14.86 -3.71
C LEU A 308 -9.58 15.02 -3.66
N ALA A 309 -9.00 14.90 -2.48
CA ALA A 309 -7.59 15.10 -2.21
C ALA A 309 -7.06 13.99 -1.29
N GLY A 310 -6.82 12.81 -1.85
CA GLY A 310 -6.54 11.61 -1.09
C GLY A 310 -7.66 11.23 -0.12
N SER A 311 -7.38 10.38 0.84
CA SER A 311 -8.39 9.81 1.75
C SER A 311 -8.08 9.99 3.24
N ASP A 312 -9.10 9.76 4.09
CA ASP A 312 -8.97 9.55 5.54
C ASP A 312 -9.17 8.05 5.87
N LEU A 313 -8.89 7.18 4.89
CA LEU A 313 -9.07 5.74 4.99
C LEU A 313 -7.84 5.11 5.64
N ASP A 314 -8.04 4.26 6.64
CA ASP A 314 -7.04 3.33 7.16
C ASP A 314 -7.20 1.94 6.55
N MET A 315 -6.15 1.09 6.65
CA MET A 315 -6.17 -0.21 5.98
C MET A 315 -7.14 -1.22 6.60
N LEU A 316 -7.36 -1.18 7.91
CA LEU A 316 -8.34 -2.06 8.56
C LEU A 316 -9.76 -1.74 8.06
N SER A 317 -10.09 -0.46 8.00
CA SER A 317 -11.36 0.02 7.42
C SER A 317 -11.46 -0.34 5.92
N ALA A 318 -10.35 -0.28 5.17
CA ALA A 318 -10.33 -0.68 3.75
C ALA A 318 -10.66 -2.16 3.57
N VAL A 319 -10.11 -3.04 4.42
CA VAL A 319 -10.40 -4.49 4.42
C VAL A 319 -11.88 -4.76 4.71
N ASP A 320 -12.45 -4.13 5.73
CA ASP A 320 -13.86 -4.33 6.08
C ASP A 320 -14.81 -3.82 5.00
N LYS A 321 -14.54 -2.65 4.45
CA LYS A 321 -15.33 -2.08 3.34
C LYS A 321 -15.20 -2.91 2.05
N ALA A 322 -14.00 -3.41 1.73
CA ALA A 322 -13.83 -4.27 0.56
C ALA A 322 -14.65 -5.55 0.69
N ARG A 323 -14.69 -6.17 1.88
CA ARG A 323 -15.56 -7.31 2.16
C ARG A 323 -17.03 -6.95 1.95
N GLU A 324 -17.47 -5.84 2.52
CA GLU A 324 -18.87 -5.36 2.40
C GLU A 324 -19.25 -5.10 0.94
N PHE A 325 -18.39 -4.36 0.22
CA PHE A 325 -18.68 -3.92 -1.15
C PHE A 325 -18.63 -5.05 -2.17
N CYS A 326 -17.66 -5.95 -2.03
CA CYS A 326 -17.40 -7.02 -3.00
C CYS A 326 -18.13 -8.32 -2.67
N GLY A 327 -18.54 -8.54 -1.41
CA GLY A 327 -19.08 -9.81 -0.95
C GLY A 327 -18.04 -10.93 -0.90
N VAL A 328 -16.77 -10.61 -0.89
CA VAL A 328 -15.67 -11.56 -0.67
C VAL A 328 -15.60 -11.96 0.81
N ASP A 329 -15.03 -13.12 1.10
CA ASP A 329 -14.77 -13.47 2.49
C ASP A 329 -13.69 -12.55 3.09
N TRP A 330 -13.64 -12.49 4.43
CA TRP A 330 -12.72 -11.58 5.11
C TRP A 330 -11.26 -11.91 4.82
N PHE A 331 -10.91 -13.18 4.69
CA PHE A 331 -9.53 -13.61 4.42
C PHE A 331 -9.08 -13.23 3.00
N GLU A 332 -10.01 -13.18 2.03
CA GLU A 332 -9.70 -12.66 0.70
C GLU A 332 -9.44 -11.14 0.77
N ALA A 333 -10.23 -10.39 1.53
CA ALA A 333 -9.95 -8.96 1.75
C ALA A 333 -8.61 -8.74 2.46
N VAL A 334 -8.23 -9.61 3.41
CA VAL A 334 -6.89 -9.62 4.03
C VAL A 334 -5.81 -9.89 2.99
N ARG A 335 -5.99 -10.84 2.05
CA ARG A 335 -5.02 -11.05 0.96
C ARG A 335 -4.85 -9.80 0.09
N MET A 336 -5.95 -9.11 -0.21
CA MET A 336 -5.92 -7.85 -0.98
C MET A 336 -5.12 -6.74 -0.27
N ALA A 337 -4.98 -6.81 1.05
CA ALA A 337 -4.21 -5.88 1.89
C ALA A 337 -2.84 -6.42 2.34
N SER A 338 -2.47 -7.66 2.04
CA SER A 338 -1.24 -8.28 2.55
C SER A 338 -0.45 -9.02 1.47
N LEU A 339 -0.93 -10.19 1.04
CA LEU A 339 -0.25 -11.02 0.06
C LEU A 339 -0.18 -10.38 -1.33
N TYR A 340 -1.27 -9.76 -1.77
CA TYR A 340 -1.32 -9.20 -3.12
C TYR A 340 -0.44 -7.95 -3.27
N PRO A 341 -0.45 -6.98 -2.33
CA PRO A 341 0.53 -5.90 -2.37
C PRO A 341 1.98 -6.39 -2.19
N ALA A 342 2.24 -7.41 -1.34
CA ALA A 342 3.57 -8.01 -1.25
C ALA A 342 4.04 -8.55 -2.62
N ARG A 343 3.15 -9.24 -3.35
CA ARG A 343 3.41 -9.75 -4.69
C ARG A 343 3.62 -8.63 -5.71
N ALA A 344 2.80 -7.56 -5.66
CA ALA A 344 2.95 -6.39 -6.51
C ALA A 344 4.32 -5.71 -6.34
N LEU A 345 4.90 -5.79 -5.14
CA LEU A 345 6.24 -5.28 -4.82
C LEU A 345 7.38 -6.30 -5.03
N GLY A 346 7.09 -7.54 -5.40
CA GLY A 346 8.11 -8.61 -5.47
C GLY A 346 8.64 -9.05 -4.11
N LEU A 347 7.89 -8.81 -3.03
CA LEU A 347 8.26 -9.13 -1.65
C LEU A 347 7.51 -10.33 -1.08
N ASP A 348 6.72 -11.05 -1.86
CA ASP A 348 5.88 -12.17 -1.42
C ASP A 348 6.64 -13.45 -1.05
N GLY A 349 7.96 -13.44 -1.19
CA GLY A 349 8.87 -14.45 -0.62
C GLY A 349 9.23 -14.21 0.84
N VAL A 350 8.97 -13.00 1.37
CA VAL A 350 9.36 -12.61 2.74
C VAL A 350 8.26 -11.88 3.53
N LEU A 351 7.19 -11.40 2.87
CA LEU A 351 6.05 -10.68 3.44
C LEU A 351 4.72 -11.25 2.93
N GLY A 352 3.61 -10.89 3.57
CA GLY A 352 2.25 -11.22 3.15
C GLY A 352 1.80 -12.64 3.54
N ARG A 353 2.63 -13.40 4.28
CA ARG A 353 2.27 -14.73 4.80
C ARG A 353 2.80 -14.96 6.21
N ILE A 354 2.16 -15.89 6.94
CA ILE A 354 2.64 -16.40 8.23
C ILE A 354 3.24 -17.78 7.98
N LYS A 355 4.51 -17.81 7.56
CA LYS A 355 5.26 -19.06 7.24
C LYS A 355 6.69 -18.98 7.78
N PRO A 356 7.32 -20.12 8.08
CA PRO A 356 8.73 -20.13 8.47
C PRO A 356 9.61 -19.43 7.40
N GLY A 357 10.51 -18.57 7.87
CA GLY A 357 11.41 -17.76 7.05
C GLY A 357 10.86 -16.39 6.64
N TYR A 358 9.57 -16.13 6.86
CA TYR A 358 8.95 -14.82 6.60
C TYR A 358 9.20 -13.84 7.76
N ALA A 359 9.25 -12.56 7.46
CA ALA A 359 9.28 -11.53 8.49
C ALA A 359 8.06 -11.65 9.40
N ALA A 360 8.27 -11.52 10.70
CA ALA A 360 7.20 -11.58 11.69
C ALA A 360 6.42 -10.26 11.72
N SER A 361 5.79 -9.92 10.59
CA SER A 361 4.88 -8.80 10.40
C SER A 361 3.47 -9.36 10.31
N LEU A 362 2.74 -9.33 11.43
CA LEU A 362 1.46 -10.02 11.59
C LEU A 362 0.57 -9.31 12.61
N LEU A 363 -0.71 -9.64 12.60
CA LEU A 363 -1.75 -9.04 13.43
C LEU A 363 -2.52 -10.14 14.16
N ALA A 364 -2.92 -9.86 15.41
CA ALA A 364 -3.93 -10.62 16.12
C ALA A 364 -5.24 -9.84 16.10
N VAL A 365 -6.29 -10.44 15.57
CA VAL A 365 -7.64 -9.87 15.50
C VAL A 365 -8.62 -10.75 16.25
N ASP A 366 -9.58 -10.14 16.94
CA ASP A 366 -10.63 -10.86 17.66
C ASP A 366 -11.76 -11.34 16.73
N GLU A 367 -12.83 -11.89 17.32
CA GLU A 367 -13.99 -12.39 16.58
C GLU A 367 -14.76 -11.28 15.86
N ASP A 368 -14.75 -10.07 16.39
CA ASP A 368 -15.33 -8.86 15.78
C ASP A 368 -14.39 -8.22 14.75
N ARG A 369 -13.18 -8.81 14.56
CA ARG A 369 -12.10 -8.33 13.68
C ARG A 369 -11.42 -7.04 14.16
N ALA A 370 -11.62 -6.69 15.42
CA ALA A 370 -10.86 -5.61 16.02
C ALA A 370 -9.40 -6.02 16.22
N LEU A 371 -8.49 -5.08 16.01
CA LEU A 371 -7.06 -5.31 16.17
C LEU A 371 -6.71 -5.36 17.66
N VAL A 372 -6.23 -6.51 18.13
CA VAL A 372 -5.84 -6.75 19.53
C VAL A 372 -4.33 -6.56 19.75
N ALA A 373 -3.53 -7.01 18.78
CA ALA A 373 -2.07 -6.85 18.81
C ALA A 373 -1.52 -6.86 17.37
N GLY A 374 -0.33 -6.31 17.19
CA GLY A 374 0.37 -6.35 15.93
C GLY A 374 1.89 -6.37 16.12
N TRP A 375 2.59 -6.88 15.13
CA TRP A 375 4.06 -6.96 15.11
C TRP A 375 4.58 -6.51 13.75
N ILE A 376 5.67 -5.77 13.76
CA ILE A 376 6.48 -5.45 12.59
C ILE A 376 7.86 -6.06 12.84
N ARG A 377 8.25 -7.06 12.06
CA ARG A 377 9.51 -7.80 12.23
C ARG A 377 9.73 -8.25 13.68
N GLY A 378 8.68 -8.78 14.32
CA GLY A 378 8.73 -9.29 15.68
C GLY A 378 8.67 -8.23 16.79
N GLU A 379 8.71 -6.95 16.46
CA GLU A 379 8.52 -5.85 17.40
C GLU A 379 7.04 -5.49 17.51
N ARG A 380 6.54 -5.38 18.72
CA ARG A 380 5.12 -5.13 18.99
C ARG A 380 4.76 -3.68 18.62
N ILE A 381 3.68 -3.51 17.88
CA ILE A 381 3.14 -2.19 17.54
C ILE A 381 2.35 -1.65 18.73
N GLY A 382 2.53 -0.36 19.05
CA GLY A 382 1.66 0.35 19.99
C GLY A 382 0.33 0.67 19.31
N LEU A 383 -0.76 0.07 19.74
CA LEU A 383 -2.09 0.30 19.16
C LEU A 383 -2.75 1.60 19.61
N GLY A 384 -2.14 2.33 20.56
CA GLY A 384 -2.68 3.58 21.12
C GLY A 384 -3.95 3.34 21.95
N ASP A 385 -4.16 4.18 22.95
CA ASP A 385 -5.41 4.23 23.74
C ASP A 385 -6.55 4.86 22.92
#